data_87c5d60c60afdf24431ed0278689a64e
#
_entry.id   87c5d60c60afdf24431ed0278689a64e
#
_cell.length_a   1.000
_cell.length_b   1.000
_cell.length_c   1.000
_cell.angle_alpha   90.00
_cell.angle_beta   90.00
_cell.angle_gamma   90.00
#
_symmetry.space_group_name_H-M   'P 1'
#
loop_
_entity.id
_entity.type
_entity.pdbx_description
1 polymer ?
#
loop_
_entity_poly.entity_id
_entity_poly.type
_entity_poly.pdbx_seq_one_letter_code
_entity_poly.pdbx_strand_id
1 'polypeptide(L)'
;MTAHYVKNRLKYKKLIILFFNYGQRTVKQERYFSKKCAKNLNAEFEEAILPELKKLSTSLLNSNVKAKTIKRNQLKNTSKESLKWYVPCRNLIFLSYALALAESLYIKNKEKYGIFIGFKNEGKEFYPDATSKFIEQINNLQKTVTNKGIKIIAPLINKDKEEIIKIGKKLDINFNETYSCYSGAKTNNIHCGYCLSCRLRKEGFYWSGIKDPTIYAKK
;
A
#
# COMPACT_ATOMS: atom_id res chain seq x y z
N MET A 1 -2.02 -8.10 -0.82
CA MET A 1 -0.83 -8.78 -1.38
C MET A 1 0.23 -9.04 -0.32
N THR A 2 0.94 -8.02 0.18
CA THR A 2 2.04 -8.20 1.16
C THR A 2 1.62 -9.00 2.38
N ALA A 3 0.48 -8.71 3.01
CA ALA A 3 0.00 -9.46 4.16
C ALA A 3 -0.22 -10.96 3.86
N HIS A 4 -0.84 -11.29 2.73
CA HIS A 4 -0.97 -12.70 2.29
C HIS A 4 0.39 -13.36 2.02
N TYR A 5 1.32 -12.62 1.42
CA TYR A 5 2.68 -13.12 1.19
C TYR A 5 3.37 -13.43 2.52
N VAL A 6 3.28 -12.53 3.49
CA VAL A 6 3.85 -12.69 4.84
C VAL A 6 3.22 -13.90 5.56
N LYS A 7 1.89 -14.01 5.55
CA LYS A 7 1.18 -15.13 6.19
C LYS A 7 1.47 -16.48 5.50
N ASN A 8 1.27 -16.53 4.19
CA ASN A 8 1.20 -17.80 3.47
C ASN A 8 2.57 -18.26 2.93
N ARG A 9 3.46 -17.32 2.57
CA ARG A 9 4.78 -17.64 2.03
C ARG A 9 5.89 -17.58 3.06
N LEU A 10 5.90 -16.52 3.91
CA LEU A 10 6.90 -16.37 4.97
C LEU A 10 6.48 -17.07 6.28
N LYS A 11 5.25 -17.60 6.35
CA LYS A 11 4.72 -18.41 7.46
C LYS A 11 4.66 -17.72 8.82
N TYR A 12 4.49 -16.38 8.84
CA TYR A 12 4.26 -15.68 10.10
C TYR A 12 2.90 -16.05 10.67
N LYS A 13 2.86 -16.49 11.93
CA LYS A 13 1.65 -16.99 12.59
C LYS A 13 0.73 -15.83 13.02
N LYS A 14 1.29 -14.81 13.67
CA LYS A 14 0.58 -13.63 14.19
C LYS A 14 0.81 -12.43 13.28
N LEU A 15 -0.24 -11.72 12.93
CA LEU A 15 -0.21 -10.55 12.05
C LEU A 15 -1.09 -9.45 12.64
N ILE A 16 -0.63 -8.21 12.51
CA ILE A 16 -1.41 -7.00 12.73
C ILE A 16 -1.48 -6.25 11.40
N ILE A 17 -2.67 -5.99 10.91
CA ILE A 17 -2.89 -5.13 9.73
C ILE A 17 -3.03 -3.70 10.22
N LEU A 18 -1.97 -2.94 10.10
CA LEU A 18 -1.94 -1.53 10.47
C LEU A 18 -2.43 -0.68 9.30
N PHE A 19 -3.58 -0.04 9.48
CA PHE A 19 -4.20 0.86 8.53
C PHE A 19 -4.02 2.32 8.96
N PHE A 20 -3.67 3.19 8.03
CA PHE A 20 -3.52 4.62 8.29
C PHE A 20 -4.66 5.42 7.66
N ASN A 21 -5.36 6.17 8.49
CA ASN A 21 -6.29 7.20 8.06
C ASN A 21 -5.62 8.56 8.16
N TYR A 22 -5.16 9.08 7.01
CA TYR A 22 -4.49 10.37 6.88
C TYR A 22 -5.34 11.37 6.08
N GLY A 23 -6.66 11.17 6.05
CA GLY A 23 -7.60 12.02 5.33
C GLY A 23 -7.58 11.81 3.81
N GLN A 24 -7.17 10.62 3.35
CA GLN A 24 -7.25 10.24 1.94
C GLN A 24 -8.71 10.08 1.50
N ARG A 25 -9.00 10.52 0.29
CA ARG A 25 -10.36 10.54 -0.29
C ARG A 25 -11.03 9.16 -0.38
N THR A 26 -10.25 8.09 -0.41
CA THR A 26 -10.69 6.70 -0.49
C THR A 26 -10.61 5.97 0.84
N VAL A 27 -10.52 6.71 1.96
CA VAL A 27 -10.36 6.14 3.31
C VAL A 27 -11.42 5.08 3.65
N LYS A 28 -12.67 5.27 3.27
CA LYS A 28 -13.76 4.31 3.54
C LYS A 28 -13.52 2.98 2.85
N GLN A 29 -13.16 3.03 1.56
CA GLN A 29 -12.89 1.84 0.75
C GLN A 29 -11.61 1.14 1.22
N GLU A 30 -10.54 1.88 1.41
CA GLU A 30 -9.27 1.33 1.88
C GLU A 30 -9.42 0.66 3.25
N ARG A 31 -10.13 1.29 4.18
CA ARG A 31 -10.45 0.70 5.48
C ARG A 31 -11.26 -0.59 5.35
N TYR A 32 -12.29 -0.58 4.50
CA TYR A 32 -13.12 -1.76 4.27
C TYR A 32 -12.29 -2.94 3.77
N PHE A 33 -11.47 -2.75 2.74
CA PHE A 33 -10.64 -3.81 2.18
C PHE A 33 -9.51 -4.24 3.12
N SER A 34 -8.96 -3.32 3.93
CA SER A 34 -7.96 -3.66 4.95
C SER A 34 -8.56 -4.51 6.07
N LYS A 35 -9.76 -4.18 6.57
CA LYS A 35 -10.49 -5.01 7.54
C LYS A 35 -10.83 -6.38 6.97
N LYS A 36 -11.27 -6.43 5.71
CA LYS A 36 -11.55 -7.70 5.03
C LYS A 36 -10.28 -8.56 4.89
N CYS A 37 -9.16 -7.94 4.54
CA CYS A 37 -7.86 -8.62 4.51
C CYS A 37 -7.47 -9.17 5.89
N ALA A 38 -7.63 -8.40 6.95
CA ALA A 38 -7.36 -8.85 8.32
C ALA A 38 -8.23 -10.07 8.68
N LYS A 39 -9.54 -10.00 8.42
CA LYS A 39 -10.47 -11.11 8.66
C LYS A 39 -10.06 -12.38 7.92
N ASN A 40 -9.75 -12.29 6.62
CA ASN A 40 -9.37 -13.43 5.79
C ASN A 40 -8.06 -14.09 6.24
N LEU A 41 -7.17 -13.34 6.87
CA LEU A 41 -5.88 -13.82 7.36
C LEU A 41 -5.91 -14.21 8.85
N ASN A 42 -7.05 -14.10 9.51
CA ASN A 42 -7.14 -14.21 10.97
C ASN A 42 -6.07 -13.36 11.65
N ALA A 43 -6.05 -12.07 11.29
CA ALA A 43 -5.10 -11.07 11.77
C ALA A 43 -5.81 -10.00 12.58
N GLU A 44 -5.12 -9.38 13.51
CA GLU A 44 -5.58 -8.19 14.21
C GLU A 44 -5.66 -7.00 13.25
N PHE A 45 -6.57 -6.07 13.49
CA PHE A 45 -6.70 -4.84 12.73
C PHE A 45 -6.52 -3.64 13.64
N GLU A 46 -5.53 -2.83 13.32
CA GLU A 46 -5.23 -1.57 14.00
C GLU A 46 -5.38 -0.39 13.06
N GLU A 47 -5.99 0.69 13.52
CA GLU A 47 -6.14 1.93 12.75
C GLU A 47 -5.44 3.10 13.45
N ALA A 48 -4.47 3.68 12.76
CA ALA A 48 -3.82 4.94 13.16
C ALA A 48 -4.48 6.12 12.44
N ILE A 49 -4.89 7.14 13.19
CA ILE A 49 -5.54 8.35 12.66
C ILE A 49 -4.51 9.48 12.67
N LEU A 50 -4.15 9.98 11.48
CA LEU A 50 -3.11 10.98 11.23
C LEU A 50 -3.66 12.17 10.43
N PRO A 51 -4.64 12.93 10.94
CA PRO A 51 -5.38 13.94 10.17
C PRO A 51 -4.49 15.10 9.73
N GLU A 52 -3.41 15.38 10.44
CA GLU A 52 -2.48 16.47 10.15
C GLU A 52 -1.77 16.28 8.80
N LEU A 53 -1.56 15.04 8.36
CA LEU A 53 -0.98 14.77 7.03
C LEU A 53 -1.81 15.34 5.89
N LYS A 54 -3.14 15.40 6.05
CA LYS A 54 -4.01 16.05 5.07
C LYS A 54 -3.72 17.54 4.95
N LYS A 55 -3.45 18.22 6.06
CA LYS A 55 -3.15 19.67 6.09
C LYS A 55 -1.82 19.99 5.39
N LEU A 56 -0.85 19.09 5.50
CA LEU A 56 0.47 19.23 4.87
C LEU A 56 0.49 18.83 3.39
N SER A 57 -0.59 18.22 2.90
CA SER A 57 -0.60 17.59 1.59
C SER A 57 -1.30 18.43 0.53
N THR A 58 -0.65 18.61 -0.61
CA THR A 58 -1.24 19.13 -1.86
C THR A 58 -1.66 18.01 -2.82
N SER A 59 -1.56 16.76 -2.40
CA SER A 59 -1.83 15.58 -3.19
C SER A 59 -3.31 15.46 -3.58
N LEU A 60 -3.55 14.95 -4.77
CA LEU A 60 -4.90 14.56 -5.20
C LEU A 60 -5.52 13.47 -4.31
N LEU A 61 -4.72 12.73 -3.53
CA LEU A 61 -5.22 11.79 -2.51
C LEU A 61 -6.01 12.49 -1.40
N ASN A 62 -5.65 13.72 -1.06
CA ASN A 62 -6.24 14.49 0.04
C ASN A 62 -7.17 15.60 -0.45
N SER A 63 -7.41 15.69 -1.77
CA SER A 63 -8.23 16.72 -2.38
C SER A 63 -9.49 16.14 -3.02
N ASN A 64 -10.49 17.02 -3.24
CA ASN A 64 -11.71 16.67 -3.96
C ASN A 64 -11.60 16.93 -5.47
N VAL A 65 -10.45 17.37 -5.96
CA VAL A 65 -10.22 17.63 -7.39
C VAL A 65 -10.36 16.34 -8.18
N LYS A 66 -11.12 16.40 -9.27
CA LYS A 66 -11.32 15.24 -10.15
C LYS A 66 -10.01 14.88 -10.86
N ALA A 67 -9.59 13.64 -10.74
CA ALA A 67 -8.42 13.14 -11.46
C ALA A 67 -8.68 13.13 -12.96
N LYS A 68 -7.67 13.48 -13.74
CA LYS A 68 -7.73 13.38 -15.20
C LYS A 68 -7.72 11.91 -15.64
N THR A 69 -8.38 11.64 -16.76
CA THR A 69 -8.31 10.32 -17.40
C THR A 69 -6.94 10.11 -18.02
N ILE A 70 -6.26 9.04 -17.64
CA ILE A 70 -4.96 8.66 -18.20
C ILE A 70 -5.18 7.73 -19.40
N LYS A 71 -4.64 8.08 -20.55
CA LYS A 71 -4.64 7.23 -21.76
C LYS A 71 -3.51 6.20 -21.68
N ARG A 72 -3.65 5.08 -22.40
CA ARG A 72 -2.65 3.97 -22.34
C ARG A 72 -1.25 4.42 -22.78
N ASN A 73 -1.14 5.23 -23.82
CA ASN A 73 0.14 5.76 -24.30
C ASN A 73 0.86 6.65 -23.27
N GLN A 74 0.13 7.29 -22.35
CA GLN A 74 0.71 8.11 -21.27
C GLN A 74 1.32 7.26 -20.12
N LEU A 75 1.07 5.95 -20.12
CA LEU A 75 1.65 5.05 -19.13
C LEU A 75 3.13 4.73 -19.38
N LYS A 76 3.66 5.08 -20.56
CA LYS A 76 5.10 4.96 -20.86
C LYS A 76 5.97 5.87 -19.99
N ASN A 77 5.44 7.02 -19.56
CA ASN A 77 6.10 7.92 -18.61
C ASN A 77 5.06 8.53 -17.67
N THR A 78 5.04 8.06 -16.44
CA THR A 78 4.08 8.45 -15.41
C THR A 78 4.63 9.42 -14.39
N SER A 79 5.87 9.90 -14.53
CA SER A 79 6.58 10.74 -13.53
C SER A 79 5.74 11.94 -13.08
N LYS A 80 5.34 12.78 -14.03
CA LYS A 80 4.55 14.00 -13.76
C LYS A 80 3.18 13.68 -13.15
N GLU A 81 2.57 12.56 -13.55
CA GLU A 81 1.27 12.15 -13.01
C GLU A 81 1.42 11.55 -11.61
N SER A 82 2.46 10.77 -11.36
CA SER A 82 2.75 10.20 -10.04
C SER A 82 2.95 11.27 -8.97
N LEU A 83 3.66 12.37 -9.29
CA LEU A 83 3.88 13.49 -8.37
C LEU A 83 2.59 14.13 -7.86
N LYS A 84 1.51 14.11 -8.66
CA LYS A 84 0.20 14.63 -8.21
C LYS A 84 -0.44 13.80 -7.10
N TRP A 85 0.01 12.56 -6.91
CA TRP A 85 -0.47 11.63 -5.89
C TRP A 85 0.50 11.48 -4.72
N TYR A 86 1.60 12.21 -4.75
CA TYR A 86 2.61 12.18 -3.69
C TYR A 86 2.11 12.95 -2.46
N VAL A 87 2.24 12.33 -1.30
CA VAL A 87 2.02 12.97 0.01
C VAL A 87 3.39 13.06 0.69
N PRO A 88 3.86 14.28 1.02
CA PRO A 88 5.22 14.49 1.55
C PRO A 88 5.51 13.61 2.77
N CYS A 89 6.63 12.89 2.72
CA CYS A 89 7.15 12.05 3.81
C CYS A 89 6.16 11.03 4.40
N ARG A 90 5.06 10.71 3.70
CA ARG A 90 4.00 9.86 4.23
C ARG A 90 4.52 8.49 4.66
N ASN A 91 5.34 7.86 3.82
CA ASN A 91 5.83 6.52 4.11
C ASN A 91 6.83 6.50 5.29
N LEU A 92 7.62 7.56 5.45
CA LEU A 92 8.48 7.74 6.62
C LEU A 92 7.64 7.82 7.90
N ILE A 93 6.59 8.64 7.91
CA ILE A 93 5.69 8.79 9.06
C ILE A 93 5.00 7.46 9.39
N PHE A 94 4.52 6.74 8.38
CA PHE A 94 3.90 5.43 8.56
C PHE A 94 4.87 4.41 9.18
N LEU A 95 6.10 4.36 8.71
CA LEU A 95 7.11 3.44 9.22
C LEU A 95 7.57 3.82 10.62
N SER A 96 7.68 5.12 10.93
CA SER A 96 7.99 5.60 12.28
C SER A 96 6.88 5.22 13.28
N TYR A 97 5.61 5.37 12.90
CA TYR A 97 4.49 4.93 13.72
C TYR A 97 4.49 3.41 13.92
N ALA A 98 4.70 2.65 12.84
CA ALA A 98 4.76 1.19 12.91
C ALA A 98 5.92 0.70 13.80
N LEU A 99 7.05 1.41 13.78
CA LEU A 99 8.20 1.13 14.63
C LEU A 99 7.86 1.37 16.11
N ALA A 100 7.23 2.49 16.43
CA ALA A 100 6.78 2.80 17.78
C ALA A 100 5.75 1.77 18.29
N LEU A 101 4.81 1.34 17.44
CA LEU A 101 3.85 0.29 17.77
C LEU A 101 4.56 -1.04 18.05
N ALA A 102 5.47 -1.46 17.20
CA ALA A 102 6.22 -2.71 17.37
C ALA A 102 7.08 -2.70 18.64
N GLU A 103 7.70 -1.57 18.96
CA GLU A 103 8.46 -1.41 20.20
C GLU A 103 7.56 -1.42 21.43
N SER A 104 6.40 -0.73 21.39
CA SER A 104 5.41 -0.76 22.46
C SER A 104 4.92 -2.18 22.76
N LEU A 105 4.63 -2.96 21.74
CA LEU A 105 4.22 -4.37 21.88
C LEU A 105 5.36 -5.22 22.48
N TYR A 106 6.60 -4.96 22.10
CA TYR A 106 7.75 -5.62 22.71
C TYR A 106 7.90 -5.27 24.20
N ILE A 107 7.73 -4.00 24.55
CA ILE A 107 7.83 -3.56 25.97
C ILE A 107 6.74 -4.23 26.80
N LYS A 108 5.50 -4.27 26.30
CA LYS A 108 4.34 -4.83 27.01
C LYS A 108 4.38 -6.35 27.10
N ASN A 109 4.60 -7.03 25.98
CA ASN A 109 4.34 -8.45 25.84
C ASN A 109 5.61 -9.27 25.62
N LYS A 110 6.78 -8.63 25.47
CA LYS A 110 8.06 -9.26 25.07
C LYS A 110 8.01 -9.96 23.70
N GLU A 111 6.99 -9.66 22.89
CA GLU A 111 6.84 -10.20 21.53
C GLU A 111 7.61 -9.35 20.51
N LYS A 112 8.40 -9.98 19.65
CA LYS A 112 9.13 -9.31 18.57
C LYS A 112 8.29 -9.30 17.31
N TYR A 113 8.05 -8.11 16.76
CA TYR A 113 7.38 -7.92 15.48
C TYR A 113 8.36 -7.44 14.40
N GLY A 114 8.22 -7.98 13.19
CA GLY A 114 8.79 -7.39 11.99
C GLY A 114 7.77 -6.49 11.31
N ILE A 115 8.21 -5.42 10.68
CA ILE A 115 7.35 -4.49 9.94
C ILE A 115 7.45 -4.82 8.46
N PHE A 116 6.30 -5.08 7.83
CA PHE A 116 6.22 -5.39 6.40
C PHE A 116 5.45 -4.31 5.66
N ILE A 117 6.05 -3.75 4.61
CA ILE A 117 5.42 -2.71 3.81
C ILE A 117 5.25 -3.15 2.35
N GLY A 118 4.14 -2.72 1.75
CA GLY A 118 3.73 -3.13 0.40
C GLY A 118 4.33 -2.27 -0.71
N PHE A 119 5.60 -1.92 -0.65
CA PHE A 119 6.29 -1.27 -1.75
C PHE A 119 6.46 -2.24 -2.93
N LYS A 120 6.45 -1.69 -4.13
CA LYS A 120 6.69 -2.40 -5.37
C LYS A 120 7.67 -1.63 -6.24
N ASN A 121 8.20 -2.26 -7.28
CA ASN A 121 8.96 -1.54 -8.29
C ASN A 121 8.08 -0.50 -9.00
N GLU A 122 8.41 0.77 -8.83
CA GLU A 122 7.75 1.90 -9.49
C GLU A 122 8.49 2.34 -10.77
N GLY A 123 9.52 1.61 -11.19
CA GLY A 123 10.40 1.99 -12.27
C GLY A 123 11.44 3.01 -11.82
N LYS A 124 11.54 4.14 -12.52
CA LYS A 124 12.40 5.25 -12.09
C LYS A 124 11.83 5.83 -10.79
N GLU A 125 12.69 6.08 -9.83
CA GLU A 125 12.43 6.48 -8.44
C GLU A 125 11.56 7.75 -8.29
N PHE A 126 10.25 7.65 -8.49
CA PHE A 126 9.33 8.78 -8.36
C PHE A 126 8.98 9.14 -6.93
N TYR A 127 9.07 8.14 -6.03
CA TYR A 127 8.77 8.30 -4.63
C TYR A 127 10.03 7.97 -3.82
N PRO A 128 10.80 8.97 -3.38
CA PRO A 128 12.08 8.74 -2.69
C PRO A 128 11.89 7.92 -1.40
N ASP A 129 10.72 8.02 -0.77
CA ASP A 129 10.34 7.28 0.43
C ASP A 129 9.67 5.91 0.15
N ALA A 130 9.91 5.33 -1.03
CA ALA A 130 9.42 4.01 -1.43
C ALA A 130 10.47 3.17 -2.20
N THR A 131 11.76 3.44 -1.98
CA THR A 131 12.88 2.78 -2.65
C THR A 131 13.57 1.75 -1.75
N SER A 132 14.36 0.85 -2.35
CA SER A 132 15.20 -0.11 -1.60
C SER A 132 16.23 0.65 -0.73
N LYS A 133 16.80 1.74 -1.24
CA LYS A 133 17.72 2.62 -0.50
C LYS A 133 17.03 3.24 0.72
N PHE A 134 15.78 3.69 0.57
CA PHE A 134 15.02 4.21 1.70
C PHE A 134 14.80 3.15 2.79
N ILE A 135 14.44 1.91 2.41
CA ILE A 135 14.29 0.79 3.37
C ILE A 135 15.61 0.48 4.07
N GLU A 136 16.73 0.52 3.37
CA GLU A 136 18.07 0.36 3.97
C GLU A 136 18.36 1.45 4.99
N GLN A 137 18.17 2.73 4.63
CA GLN A 137 18.45 3.87 5.50
C GLN A 137 17.57 3.87 6.75
N ILE A 138 16.27 3.56 6.62
CA ILE A 138 15.39 3.50 7.78
C ILE A 138 15.71 2.30 8.69
N ASN A 139 16.17 1.18 8.13
CA ASN A 139 16.69 0.07 8.92
C ASN A 139 17.98 0.40 9.66
N ASN A 140 18.84 1.28 9.12
CA ASN A 140 20.01 1.76 9.81
C ASN A 140 19.63 2.74 10.93
N LEU A 141 18.73 3.68 10.65
CA LEU A 141 18.22 4.63 11.65
C LEU A 141 17.56 3.89 12.83
N GLN A 142 16.71 2.91 12.58
CA GLN A 142 16.02 2.19 13.66
C GLN A 142 16.98 1.49 14.63
N LYS A 143 18.18 1.09 14.21
CA LYS A 143 19.19 0.49 15.09
C LYS A 143 19.67 1.45 16.18
N THR A 144 19.63 2.77 15.89
CA THR A 144 20.01 3.81 16.85
C THR A 144 18.83 4.28 17.70
N VAL A 145 17.61 4.14 17.17
CA VAL A 145 16.39 4.59 17.86
C VAL A 145 15.84 3.52 18.80
N THR A 146 15.90 2.26 18.42
CA THR A 146 15.41 1.14 19.23
C THR A 146 16.45 0.02 19.32
N ASN A 147 16.67 -0.52 20.51
CA ASN A 147 17.58 -1.66 20.74
C ASN A 147 16.90 -3.03 20.55
N LYS A 148 15.76 -3.10 19.85
CA LYS A 148 14.91 -4.31 19.82
C LYS A 148 15.12 -5.15 18.58
N GLY A 149 15.97 -4.73 17.63
CA GLY A 149 16.25 -5.45 16.40
C GLY A 149 15.02 -5.62 15.50
N ILE A 150 14.11 -4.66 15.51
CA ILE A 150 12.92 -4.63 14.68
C ILE A 150 13.35 -4.45 13.22
N LYS A 151 12.93 -5.32 12.33
CA LYS A 151 13.26 -5.24 10.90
C LYS A 151 12.10 -4.69 10.09
N ILE A 152 12.41 -3.76 9.19
CA ILE A 152 11.48 -3.22 8.19
C ILE A 152 11.79 -3.89 6.85
N ILE A 153 10.81 -4.55 6.29
CA ILE A 153 10.96 -5.41 5.11
C ILE A 153 9.92 -5.04 4.06
N ALA A 154 10.36 -4.86 2.82
CA ALA A 154 9.49 -4.66 1.66
C ALA A 154 9.65 -5.86 0.70
N PRO A 155 8.95 -6.97 0.92
CA PRO A 155 9.23 -8.24 0.24
C PRO A 155 8.93 -8.23 -1.26
N LEU A 156 8.17 -7.26 -1.74
CA LEU A 156 7.74 -7.13 -3.13
C LEU A 156 8.37 -5.92 -3.83
N ILE A 157 9.36 -5.25 -3.23
CA ILE A 157 9.90 -3.98 -3.71
C ILE A 157 10.52 -4.07 -5.11
N ASN A 158 11.11 -5.21 -5.46
CA ASN A 158 11.72 -5.46 -6.77
C ASN A 158 10.74 -6.09 -7.78
N LYS A 159 9.44 -6.15 -7.42
CA LYS A 159 8.40 -6.74 -8.26
C LYS A 159 7.55 -5.66 -8.91
N ASP A 160 7.28 -5.82 -10.19
CA ASP A 160 6.29 -5.00 -10.86
C ASP A 160 4.85 -5.50 -10.59
N LYS A 161 3.87 -4.79 -11.14
CA LYS A 161 2.48 -5.09 -10.84
C LYS A 161 2.00 -6.41 -11.43
N GLU A 162 2.50 -6.82 -12.57
CA GLU A 162 2.17 -8.10 -13.21
C GLU A 162 2.76 -9.29 -12.44
N GLU A 163 4.02 -9.18 -11.98
CA GLU A 163 4.64 -10.19 -11.13
C GLU A 163 3.90 -10.35 -9.80
N ILE A 164 3.49 -9.22 -9.19
CA ILE A 164 2.69 -9.20 -7.95
C ILE A 164 1.35 -9.90 -8.16
N ILE A 165 0.70 -9.71 -9.31
CA ILE A 165 -0.56 -10.40 -9.65
C ILE A 165 -0.31 -11.91 -9.84
N LYS A 166 0.75 -12.31 -10.54
CA LYS A 166 1.14 -13.71 -10.69
C LYS A 166 1.40 -14.38 -9.33
N ILE A 167 2.10 -13.68 -8.42
CA ILE A 167 2.29 -14.14 -7.03
C ILE A 167 0.94 -14.28 -6.32
N GLY A 168 0.05 -13.30 -6.46
CA GLY A 168 -1.29 -13.33 -5.87
C GLY A 168 -2.11 -14.53 -6.34
N LYS A 169 -2.04 -14.86 -7.63
CA LYS A 169 -2.71 -16.05 -8.17
C LYS A 169 -2.17 -17.34 -7.55
N LYS A 170 -0.83 -17.44 -7.39
CA LYS A 170 -0.20 -18.59 -6.73
C LYS A 170 -0.55 -18.72 -5.24
N LEU A 171 -0.92 -17.62 -4.59
CA LEU A 171 -1.34 -17.58 -3.19
C LEU A 171 -2.87 -17.68 -3.04
N ASP A 172 -3.59 -17.95 -4.12
CA ASP A 172 -5.06 -18.05 -4.19
C ASP A 172 -5.77 -16.81 -3.64
N ILE A 173 -5.23 -15.62 -3.95
CA ILE A 173 -5.83 -14.36 -3.49
C ILE A 173 -7.05 -14.02 -4.33
N ASN A 174 -8.18 -13.79 -3.67
CA ASN A 174 -9.37 -13.23 -4.31
C ASN A 174 -9.14 -11.76 -4.65
N PHE A 175 -8.83 -11.47 -5.91
CA PHE A 175 -8.55 -10.10 -6.36
C PHE A 175 -9.77 -9.16 -6.30
N ASN A 176 -11.02 -9.68 -6.19
CA ASN A 176 -12.18 -8.85 -5.90
C ASN A 176 -12.11 -8.19 -4.51
N GLU A 177 -11.28 -8.73 -3.62
CA GLU A 177 -11.07 -8.25 -2.26
C GLU A 177 -9.83 -7.35 -2.15
N THR A 178 -9.37 -6.79 -3.27
CA THR A 178 -8.24 -5.87 -3.32
C THR A 178 -8.65 -4.53 -3.88
N TYR A 179 -8.14 -3.44 -3.29
CA TYR A 179 -8.45 -2.08 -3.71
C TYR A 179 -7.20 -1.31 -4.11
N SER A 180 -7.26 -0.61 -5.23
CA SER A 180 -6.14 0.18 -5.76
C SER A 180 -6.52 1.59 -6.19
N CYS A 181 -7.80 1.93 -6.26
CA CYS A 181 -8.25 3.20 -6.82
C CYS A 181 -7.86 4.38 -5.94
N TYR A 182 -7.25 5.41 -6.55
CA TYR A 182 -6.89 6.64 -5.86
C TYR A 182 -8.03 7.68 -5.81
N SER A 183 -8.92 7.66 -6.80
CA SER A 183 -9.98 8.67 -6.93
C SER A 183 -11.27 8.31 -6.21
N GLY A 184 -11.49 7.02 -5.95
CA GLY A 184 -12.81 6.52 -5.56
C GLY A 184 -13.82 6.55 -6.74
N ALA A 185 -14.95 5.90 -6.55
CA ALA A 185 -16.13 6.01 -7.39
C ALA A 185 -17.30 6.47 -6.52
N LYS A 186 -18.36 6.98 -7.15
CA LYS A 186 -19.56 7.44 -6.44
C LYS A 186 -20.24 6.30 -5.65
N THR A 187 -20.15 5.08 -6.17
CA THR A 187 -20.66 3.85 -5.53
C THR A 187 -19.56 3.18 -4.71
N ASN A 188 -19.91 2.61 -3.57
CA ASN A 188 -18.97 1.97 -2.66
C ASN A 188 -18.26 0.78 -3.32
N ASN A 189 -16.96 0.64 -3.00
CA ASN A 189 -16.12 -0.51 -3.39
C ASN A 189 -15.85 -0.71 -4.88
N ILE A 190 -16.23 0.25 -5.73
CA ILE A 190 -15.97 0.24 -7.18
C ILE A 190 -14.74 1.09 -7.47
N HIS A 191 -13.93 0.66 -8.44
CA HIS A 191 -12.80 1.42 -8.94
C HIS A 191 -13.25 2.43 -10.01
N CYS A 192 -12.69 3.65 -10.02
CA CYS A 192 -13.07 4.65 -11.02
C CYS A 192 -12.69 4.27 -12.47
N GLY A 193 -11.68 3.42 -12.65
CA GLY A 193 -11.24 2.91 -13.95
C GLY A 193 -10.35 3.85 -14.78
N TYR A 194 -10.17 5.12 -14.36
CA TYR A 194 -9.47 6.15 -15.14
C TYR A 194 -8.25 6.78 -14.45
N CYS A 195 -8.16 6.77 -13.10
CA CYS A 195 -6.99 7.30 -12.41
C CYS A 195 -5.73 6.46 -12.68
N LEU A 196 -4.56 7.01 -12.39
CA LEU A 196 -3.28 6.34 -12.64
C LEU A 196 -3.25 4.92 -12.07
N SER A 197 -3.60 4.74 -10.81
CA SER A 197 -3.55 3.42 -10.18
C SER A 197 -4.52 2.41 -10.79
N CYS A 198 -5.72 2.83 -11.22
CA CYS A 198 -6.66 1.96 -11.95
C CYS A 198 -6.10 1.57 -13.32
N ARG A 199 -5.46 2.50 -14.03
CA ARG A 199 -4.85 2.21 -15.35
C ARG A 199 -3.70 1.23 -15.19
N LEU A 200 -2.80 1.46 -14.24
CA LEU A 200 -1.70 0.54 -13.94
C LEU A 200 -2.19 -0.83 -13.43
N ARG A 201 -3.34 -0.89 -12.74
CA ARG A 201 -3.95 -2.16 -12.36
C ARG A 201 -4.39 -2.94 -13.60
N LYS A 202 -5.08 -2.31 -14.53
CA LYS A 202 -5.52 -2.93 -15.79
C LYS A 202 -4.33 -3.47 -16.59
N GLU A 203 -3.24 -2.68 -16.72
CA GLU A 203 -2.02 -3.15 -17.39
C GLU A 203 -1.38 -4.34 -16.65
N GLY A 204 -1.30 -4.30 -15.33
CA GLY A 204 -0.77 -5.41 -14.55
C GLY A 204 -1.54 -6.72 -14.78
N PHE A 205 -2.88 -6.68 -14.82
CA PHE A 205 -3.68 -7.85 -15.15
C PHE A 205 -3.49 -8.27 -16.61
N TYR A 206 -3.49 -7.33 -17.55
CA TYR A 206 -3.28 -7.60 -18.98
C TYR A 206 -1.95 -8.35 -19.20
N TRP A 207 -0.84 -7.81 -18.70
CA TRP A 207 0.49 -8.39 -18.89
C TRP A 207 0.71 -9.67 -18.04
N SER A 208 -0.02 -9.86 -16.96
CA SER A 208 0.03 -11.10 -16.19
C SER A 208 -0.65 -12.28 -16.89
N GLY A 209 -1.49 -12.04 -17.88
CA GLY A 209 -2.35 -13.05 -18.51
C GLY A 209 -3.51 -13.52 -17.61
N ILE A 210 -3.77 -12.83 -16.49
CA ILE A 210 -4.82 -13.17 -15.53
C ILE A 210 -6.01 -12.23 -15.73
N LYS A 211 -7.21 -12.79 -15.81
CA LYS A 211 -8.45 -11.99 -15.95
C LYS A 211 -8.59 -11.02 -14.78
N ASP A 212 -8.78 -9.72 -15.07
CA ASP A 212 -9.06 -8.71 -14.05
C ASP A 212 -10.51 -8.83 -13.56
N PRO A 213 -10.76 -9.22 -12.30
CA PRO A 213 -12.11 -9.35 -11.78
C PRO A 213 -12.67 -8.02 -11.26
N THR A 214 -11.91 -6.92 -11.39
CA THR A 214 -12.26 -5.62 -10.80
C THR A 214 -13.48 -5.02 -11.46
N ILE A 215 -14.44 -4.57 -10.66
CA ILE A 215 -15.57 -3.79 -11.14
C ILE A 215 -15.14 -2.32 -11.26
N TYR A 216 -15.23 -1.79 -12.47
CA TYR A 216 -14.96 -0.39 -12.76
C TYR A 216 -16.24 0.39 -13.00
N ALA A 217 -16.29 1.64 -12.54
CA ALA A 217 -17.41 2.54 -12.82
C ALA A 217 -17.62 2.69 -14.33
N LYS A 218 -18.88 2.62 -14.77
CA LYS A 218 -19.26 3.01 -16.13
C LYS A 218 -18.95 4.50 -16.31
N LYS A 219 -18.46 4.89 -17.48
CA LYS A 219 -18.21 6.29 -17.83
C LYS A 219 -19.50 7.07 -17.93
#